data_13a0f878cad5116c66d3a8f6cabbe266
#
_entry.id   13a0f878cad5116c66d3a8f6cabbe266
#
_cell.length_a   1.000
_cell.length_b   1.000
_cell.length_c   1.000
_cell.angle_alpha   90.00
_cell.angle_beta   90.00
_cell.angle_gamma   90.00
#
_symmetry.space_group_name_H-M   'P 1'
#
loop_
_entity.id
_entity.type
_entity.pdbx_description
1 polymer ?
#
loop_
_entity_poly.entity_id
_entity_poly.type
_entity_poly.pdbx_seq_one_letter_code
_entity_poly.pdbx_strand_id
1 'polypeptide(L)'
;PTPGDENIADLVAARTVHFDSIIARAIDHVDQFVLMGAGYDTRAYGELARSGVTFYEVDQAAVQNHKRAMIEAANIRCEHVNFVPVDFGIDNFLSKLEQAGFDPSRKTLFLWEGVSLYLSAEQVAATLAMVKQRAAPTSVLIADLYADRLIQTLGKAHANQKVLEMTNETLDFSLPFTNNWRQVLSNFVESHSM
;
A
#
# COMPACT_ATOMS: atom_id res chain seq x y z
N PRO A 1 -0.48 20.21 23.19
CA PRO A 1 -1.13 20.43 21.89
C PRO A 1 -2.60 20.71 22.12
N THR A 2 -3.11 21.76 21.54
CA THR A 2 -4.53 22.09 21.57
C THR A 2 -5.27 21.06 20.69
N PRO A 3 -6.46 20.53 21.05
CA PRO A 3 -7.25 19.69 20.14
C PRO A 3 -7.51 20.47 18.84
N GLY A 4 -6.93 20.00 17.73
CA GLY A 4 -6.99 20.64 16.42
C GLY A 4 -5.62 20.94 15.78
N ASP A 5 -4.52 20.81 16.52
CA ASP A 5 -3.15 20.92 15.99
C ASP A 5 -2.60 19.56 15.49
N GLU A 6 -3.48 18.59 15.21
CA GLU A 6 -3.10 17.31 14.67
C GLU A 6 -2.51 17.51 13.26
N ASN A 7 -1.20 17.37 13.17
CA ASN A 7 -0.45 17.50 11.94
C ASN A 7 -0.62 16.20 11.12
N ILE A 8 -0.80 16.31 9.81
CA ILE A 8 -0.82 15.16 8.88
C ILE A 8 0.43 14.29 9.06
N ALA A 9 1.59 14.90 9.36
CA ALA A 9 2.82 14.16 9.65
C ALA A 9 2.68 13.22 10.85
N ASP A 10 1.98 13.65 11.91
CA ASP A 10 1.76 12.83 13.11
C ASP A 10 0.83 11.65 12.79
N LEU A 11 -0.19 11.87 11.95
CA LEU A 11 -1.07 10.80 11.47
C LEU A 11 -0.30 9.77 10.63
N VAL A 12 0.52 10.23 9.69
CA VAL A 12 1.36 9.36 8.86
C VAL A 12 2.35 8.57 9.72
N ALA A 13 3.01 9.22 10.68
CA ALA A 13 3.94 8.58 11.60
C ALA A 13 3.24 7.51 12.45
N ALA A 14 2.08 7.83 13.03
CA ALA A 14 1.29 6.88 13.81
C ALA A 14 0.83 5.67 12.99
N ARG A 15 0.40 5.89 11.74
CA ARG A 15 0.05 4.82 10.79
C ARG A 15 1.25 3.91 10.54
N THR A 16 2.40 4.49 10.18
CA THR A 16 3.62 3.73 9.90
C THR A 16 4.03 2.87 11.09
N VAL A 17 4.09 3.43 12.30
CA VAL A 17 4.41 2.69 13.53
C VAL A 17 3.42 1.55 13.79
N HIS A 18 2.12 1.81 13.56
CA HIS A 18 1.08 0.79 13.73
C HIS A 18 1.27 -0.36 12.73
N PHE A 19 1.48 -0.05 11.46
CA PHE A 19 1.71 -1.05 10.42
C PHE A 19 2.99 -1.84 10.67
N ASP A 20 4.08 -1.18 11.04
CA ASP A 20 5.34 -1.84 11.39
C ASP A 20 5.16 -2.84 12.54
N SER A 21 4.31 -2.50 13.53
CA SER A 21 3.99 -3.41 14.63
C SER A 21 3.23 -4.67 14.19
N ILE A 22 2.37 -4.55 13.17
CA ILE A 22 1.64 -5.69 12.57
C ILE A 22 2.59 -6.51 11.70
N ILE A 23 3.38 -5.84 10.86
CA ILE A 23 4.36 -6.47 9.97
C ILE A 23 5.36 -7.30 10.80
N ALA A 24 5.91 -6.72 11.86
CA ALA A 24 6.87 -7.41 12.73
C ALA A 24 6.32 -8.70 13.33
N ARG A 25 5.01 -8.80 13.56
CA ARG A 25 4.35 -10.03 14.06
C ARG A 25 4.04 -11.03 12.95
N ALA A 26 3.87 -10.56 11.71
CA ALA A 26 3.48 -11.40 10.59
C ALA A 26 4.67 -11.92 9.77
N ILE A 27 5.78 -11.17 9.73
CA ILE A 27 6.87 -11.39 8.77
C ILE A 27 7.53 -12.77 8.92
N ASP A 28 7.63 -13.29 10.14
CA ASP A 28 8.25 -14.59 10.40
C ASP A 28 7.32 -15.78 10.04
N HIS A 29 6.08 -15.50 9.63
CA HIS A 29 5.05 -16.49 9.32
C HIS A 29 4.60 -16.48 7.86
N VAL A 30 5.28 -15.71 7.01
CA VAL A 30 4.98 -15.58 5.58
C VAL A 30 6.23 -15.90 4.75
N ASP A 31 6.01 -16.31 3.53
CA ASP A 31 7.07 -16.63 2.57
C ASP A 31 7.36 -15.46 1.63
N GLN A 32 6.39 -14.60 1.43
CA GLN A 32 6.43 -13.50 0.48
C GLN A 32 5.88 -12.22 1.11
N PHE A 33 6.47 -11.08 0.77
CA PHE A 33 5.99 -9.77 1.17
C PHE A 33 5.85 -8.89 -0.08
N VAL A 34 4.62 -8.45 -0.35
CA VAL A 34 4.26 -7.60 -1.48
C VAL A 34 3.91 -6.21 -0.98
N LEU A 35 4.71 -5.22 -1.36
CA LEU A 35 4.44 -3.80 -1.12
C LEU A 35 3.69 -3.24 -2.34
N MET A 36 2.42 -2.96 -2.17
CA MET A 36 1.51 -2.50 -3.23
C MET A 36 1.48 -0.97 -3.25
N GLY A 37 2.01 -0.35 -4.30
CA GLY A 37 2.29 1.08 -4.35
C GLY A 37 3.49 1.41 -3.47
N ALA A 38 4.61 0.73 -3.70
CA ALA A 38 5.78 0.76 -2.83
C ALA A 38 6.45 2.14 -2.71
N GLY A 39 6.22 3.06 -3.66
CA GLY A 39 6.77 4.41 -3.62
C GLY A 39 8.22 4.43 -3.17
N TYR A 40 8.48 5.20 -2.13
CA TYR A 40 9.80 5.28 -1.47
C TYR A 40 9.86 4.52 -0.14
N ASP A 41 8.99 3.52 0.06
CA ASP A 41 9.05 2.64 1.23
C ASP A 41 10.43 1.98 1.34
N THR A 42 10.98 1.92 2.55
CA THR A 42 12.32 1.39 2.81
C THR A 42 12.31 0.06 3.56
N ARG A 43 11.15 -0.51 3.85
CA ARG A 43 11.01 -1.73 4.66
C ARG A 43 11.72 -2.93 4.05
N ALA A 44 11.74 -3.02 2.72
CA ALA A 44 12.45 -4.10 2.03
C ALA A 44 13.98 -4.06 2.18
N TYR A 45 14.54 -2.93 2.66
CA TYR A 45 16.01 -2.71 2.70
C TYR A 45 16.57 -2.68 4.13
N GLY A 46 15.71 -2.70 5.14
CA GLY A 46 16.09 -2.62 6.55
C GLY A 46 16.11 -3.97 7.26
N GLU A 47 15.77 -3.93 8.54
CA GLU A 47 15.74 -5.13 9.40
C GLU A 47 14.76 -6.22 8.93
N LEU A 48 13.73 -5.83 8.18
CA LEU A 48 12.75 -6.76 7.61
C LEU A 48 13.30 -7.54 6.40
N ALA A 49 14.41 -7.11 5.80
CA ALA A 49 15.10 -7.80 4.70
C ALA A 49 15.80 -9.07 5.19
N ARG A 50 15.03 -9.98 5.79
CA ARG A 50 15.53 -11.21 6.41
C ARG A 50 15.59 -12.34 5.38
N SER A 51 16.50 -13.30 5.63
CA SER A 51 16.58 -14.53 4.85
C SER A 51 15.26 -15.31 4.93
N GLY A 52 14.75 -15.76 3.79
CA GLY A 52 13.56 -16.62 3.70
C GLY A 52 12.30 -15.94 3.21
N VAL A 53 12.19 -14.61 3.28
CA VAL A 53 11.07 -13.85 2.71
C VAL A 53 11.47 -13.26 1.36
N THR A 54 10.64 -13.50 0.35
CA THR A 54 10.82 -12.89 -0.98
C THR A 54 10.06 -11.57 -1.05
N PHE A 55 10.74 -10.48 -1.37
CA PHE A 55 10.13 -9.16 -1.45
C PHE A 55 9.74 -8.81 -2.89
N TYR A 56 8.54 -8.24 -3.03
CA TYR A 56 8.04 -7.67 -4.28
C TYR A 56 7.62 -6.23 -4.02
N GLU A 57 8.17 -5.31 -4.77
CA GLU A 57 7.73 -3.91 -4.81
C GLU A 57 6.93 -3.67 -6.07
N VAL A 58 5.66 -3.31 -5.90
CA VAL A 58 4.73 -3.04 -6.98
C VAL A 58 4.48 -1.54 -7.04
N ASP A 59 4.78 -0.91 -8.16
CA ASP A 59 4.53 0.53 -8.38
C ASP A 59 4.65 0.86 -9.87
N GLN A 60 4.29 2.08 -10.25
CA GLN A 60 4.47 2.59 -11.60
C GLN A 60 5.96 2.57 -12.01
N ALA A 61 6.22 2.25 -13.28
CA ALA A 61 7.58 2.13 -13.79
C ALA A 61 8.43 3.40 -13.56
N ALA A 62 7.83 4.59 -13.69
CA ALA A 62 8.54 5.85 -13.47
C ALA A 62 9.01 6.01 -12.02
N VAL A 63 8.15 5.67 -11.04
CA VAL A 63 8.46 5.71 -9.61
C VAL A 63 9.57 4.71 -9.27
N GLN A 64 9.45 3.48 -9.77
CA GLN A 64 10.45 2.44 -9.55
C GLN A 64 11.81 2.81 -10.14
N ASN A 65 11.85 3.36 -11.34
CA ASN A 65 13.11 3.79 -11.98
C ASN A 65 13.81 4.87 -11.15
N HIS A 66 13.05 5.85 -10.63
CA HIS A 66 13.59 6.89 -9.77
C HIS A 66 14.09 6.31 -8.43
N LYS A 67 13.31 5.46 -7.78
CA LYS A 67 13.71 4.77 -6.54
C LYS A 67 15.00 3.96 -6.72
N ARG A 68 15.08 3.17 -7.79
CA ARG A 68 16.27 2.37 -8.11
C ARG A 68 17.52 3.23 -8.31
N ALA A 69 17.40 4.37 -8.99
CA ALA A 69 18.51 5.31 -9.13
C ALA A 69 18.97 5.87 -7.77
N MET A 70 18.04 6.16 -6.85
CA MET A 70 18.36 6.59 -5.49
C MET A 70 19.05 5.48 -4.67
N ILE A 71 18.57 4.24 -4.77
CA ILE A 71 19.14 3.05 -4.13
C ILE A 71 20.57 2.83 -4.60
N GLU A 72 20.80 2.90 -5.90
CA GLU A 72 22.12 2.77 -6.52
C GLU A 72 23.07 3.89 -6.05
N ALA A 73 22.62 5.15 -6.10
CA ALA A 73 23.39 6.30 -5.64
C ALA A 73 23.77 6.22 -4.15
N ALA A 74 22.90 5.63 -3.33
CA ALA A 74 23.12 5.41 -1.91
C ALA A 74 23.90 4.12 -1.59
N ASN A 75 24.27 3.32 -2.61
CA ASN A 75 24.92 2.02 -2.48
C ASN A 75 24.17 1.07 -1.53
N ILE A 76 22.83 1.04 -1.63
CA ILE A 76 21.96 0.16 -0.86
C ILE A 76 21.77 -1.16 -1.62
N ARG A 77 21.93 -2.28 -0.93
CA ARG A 77 21.70 -3.61 -1.50
C ARG A 77 20.21 -3.87 -1.75
N CYS A 78 19.86 -4.28 -2.96
CA CYS A 78 18.46 -4.54 -3.36
C CYS A 78 18.29 -5.81 -4.20
N GLU A 79 19.27 -6.69 -4.29
CA GLU A 79 19.23 -7.90 -5.12
C GLU A 79 18.16 -8.90 -4.66
N HIS A 80 17.67 -8.77 -3.43
CA HIS A 80 16.62 -9.58 -2.84
C HIS A 80 15.20 -9.01 -3.08
N VAL A 81 15.09 -7.87 -3.78
CA VAL A 81 13.83 -7.20 -4.06
C VAL A 81 13.46 -7.36 -5.53
N ASN A 82 12.28 -7.87 -5.80
CA ASN A 82 11.71 -7.96 -7.13
C ASN A 82 10.89 -6.70 -7.41
N PHE A 83 11.35 -5.86 -8.32
CA PHE A 83 10.62 -4.68 -8.78
C PHE A 83 9.63 -5.08 -9.86
N VAL A 84 8.35 -4.83 -9.63
CA VAL A 84 7.25 -5.21 -10.52
C VAL A 84 6.53 -3.96 -10.98
N PRO A 85 6.80 -3.47 -12.21
CA PRO A 85 6.13 -2.27 -12.71
C PRO A 85 4.67 -2.57 -13.02
N VAL A 86 3.77 -1.83 -12.34
CA VAL A 86 2.31 -1.98 -12.43
C VAL A 86 1.66 -0.60 -12.39
N ASP A 87 0.67 -0.41 -13.24
CA ASP A 87 -0.34 0.64 -13.12
C ASP A 87 -1.66 -0.01 -12.67
N PHE A 88 -2.09 0.26 -11.44
CA PHE A 88 -3.32 -0.31 -10.87
C PHE A 88 -4.58 0.07 -11.63
N GLY A 89 -4.53 1.13 -12.45
CA GLY A 89 -5.64 1.56 -13.29
C GLY A 89 -5.81 0.72 -14.57
N ILE A 90 -4.77 0.01 -14.99
CA ILE A 90 -4.72 -0.63 -16.31
C ILE A 90 -4.31 -2.10 -16.21
N ASP A 91 -3.35 -2.42 -15.36
CA ASP A 91 -2.71 -3.73 -15.29
C ASP A 91 -3.45 -4.71 -14.36
N ASN A 92 -3.39 -5.99 -14.73
CA ASN A 92 -3.64 -7.05 -13.76
C ASN A 92 -2.35 -7.26 -12.92
N PHE A 93 -2.30 -6.65 -11.73
CA PHE A 93 -1.10 -6.63 -10.92
C PHE A 93 -0.66 -8.03 -10.47
N LEU A 94 -1.59 -8.96 -10.21
CA LEU A 94 -1.23 -10.32 -9.82
C LEU A 94 -0.59 -11.09 -10.97
N SER A 95 -1.07 -10.93 -12.20
CA SER A 95 -0.43 -11.53 -13.36
C SER A 95 0.99 -11.00 -13.56
N LYS A 96 1.22 -9.72 -13.30
CA LYS A 96 2.57 -9.12 -13.33
C LYS A 96 3.47 -9.67 -12.23
N LEU A 97 2.93 -9.85 -11.01
CA LEU A 97 3.63 -10.48 -9.90
C LEU A 97 4.03 -11.92 -10.22
N GLU A 98 3.10 -12.73 -10.77
CA GLU A 98 3.37 -14.11 -11.15
C GLU A 98 4.48 -14.20 -12.23
N GLN A 99 4.47 -13.30 -13.20
CA GLN A 99 5.55 -13.18 -14.20
C GLN A 99 6.91 -12.85 -13.57
N ALA A 100 6.91 -12.15 -12.43
CA ALA A 100 8.10 -11.82 -11.65
C ALA A 100 8.49 -12.91 -10.63
N GLY A 101 7.81 -14.07 -10.64
CA GLY A 101 8.14 -15.20 -9.77
C GLY A 101 7.32 -15.28 -8.48
N PHE A 102 6.29 -14.47 -8.32
CA PHE A 102 5.34 -14.58 -7.19
C PHE A 102 4.59 -15.92 -7.30
N ASP A 103 4.54 -16.64 -6.20
CA ASP A 103 3.80 -17.91 -6.09
C ASP A 103 2.52 -17.71 -5.29
N PRO A 104 1.34 -17.75 -5.93
CA PRO A 104 0.07 -17.53 -5.24
C PRO A 104 -0.29 -18.63 -4.23
N SER A 105 0.41 -19.77 -4.24
CA SER A 105 0.21 -20.86 -3.27
C SER A 105 0.95 -20.63 -1.95
N ARG A 106 1.89 -19.67 -1.90
CA ARG A 106 2.70 -19.36 -0.73
C ARG A 106 2.05 -18.28 0.13
N LYS A 107 2.20 -18.38 1.43
CA LYS A 107 1.72 -17.37 2.37
C LYS A 107 2.34 -16.01 2.10
N THR A 108 1.51 -15.01 1.93
CA THR A 108 1.93 -13.67 1.55
C THR A 108 1.40 -12.62 2.53
N LEU A 109 2.27 -11.69 2.88
CA LEU A 109 1.89 -10.42 3.48
C LEU A 109 1.77 -9.37 2.37
N PHE A 110 0.59 -8.81 2.21
CA PHE A 110 0.34 -7.69 1.32
C PHE A 110 0.27 -6.42 2.16
N LEU A 111 1.04 -5.41 1.81
CA LEU A 111 0.96 -4.07 2.39
C LEU A 111 0.47 -3.09 1.32
N TRP A 112 -0.65 -2.45 1.59
CA TRP A 112 -1.27 -1.45 0.72
C TRP A 112 -1.46 -0.15 1.49
N GLU A 113 -0.39 0.62 1.59
CA GLU A 113 -0.29 1.81 2.42
C GLU A 113 -0.21 3.09 1.58
N GLY A 114 -1.12 4.02 1.81
CA GLY A 114 -1.08 5.34 1.18
C GLY A 114 -1.48 5.37 -0.29
N VAL A 115 -2.19 4.35 -0.80
CA VAL A 115 -2.48 4.18 -2.22
C VAL A 115 -3.97 4.25 -2.54
N SER A 116 -4.82 3.64 -1.70
CA SER A 116 -6.25 3.49 -1.99
C SER A 116 -6.97 4.81 -2.30
N LEU A 117 -6.52 5.91 -1.69
CA LEU A 117 -7.10 7.25 -1.89
C LEU A 117 -6.93 7.82 -3.31
N TYR A 118 -6.00 7.30 -4.09
CA TYR A 118 -5.75 7.74 -5.48
C TYR A 118 -6.50 6.91 -6.52
N LEU A 119 -7.17 5.85 -6.09
CA LEU A 119 -7.87 4.91 -6.97
C LEU A 119 -9.38 5.18 -6.98
N SER A 120 -10.07 4.75 -8.04
CA SER A 120 -11.53 4.73 -8.03
C SER A 120 -12.07 3.60 -7.15
N ALA A 121 -13.34 3.69 -6.77
CA ALA A 121 -13.99 2.63 -5.99
C ALA A 121 -13.95 1.28 -6.71
N GLU A 122 -14.07 1.28 -8.05
CA GLU A 122 -13.99 0.08 -8.89
C GLU A 122 -12.57 -0.52 -8.86
N GLN A 123 -11.53 0.32 -8.92
CA GLN A 123 -10.14 -0.12 -8.85
C GLN A 123 -9.79 -0.70 -7.48
N VAL A 124 -10.28 -0.06 -6.40
CA VAL A 124 -10.13 -0.59 -5.04
C VAL A 124 -10.82 -1.94 -4.92
N ALA A 125 -12.07 -2.07 -5.36
CA ALA A 125 -12.81 -3.32 -5.34
C ALA A 125 -12.14 -4.43 -6.17
N ALA A 126 -11.65 -4.09 -7.36
CA ALA A 126 -10.93 -5.03 -8.23
C ALA A 126 -9.63 -5.52 -7.58
N THR A 127 -8.87 -4.63 -6.95
CA THR A 127 -7.63 -4.98 -6.24
C THR A 127 -7.89 -5.94 -5.08
N LEU A 128 -8.90 -5.63 -4.24
CA LEU A 128 -9.29 -6.50 -3.13
C LEU A 128 -9.76 -7.88 -3.63
N ALA A 129 -10.59 -7.90 -4.69
CA ALA A 129 -11.07 -9.14 -5.28
C ALA A 129 -9.92 -10.00 -5.83
N MET A 130 -8.94 -9.40 -6.50
CA MET A 130 -7.77 -10.11 -6.99
C MET A 130 -6.95 -10.73 -5.85
N VAL A 131 -6.65 -9.96 -4.79
CA VAL A 131 -5.95 -10.50 -3.60
C VAL A 131 -6.73 -11.66 -3.00
N LYS A 132 -8.03 -11.48 -2.78
CA LYS A 132 -8.92 -12.52 -2.21
C LYS A 132 -8.91 -13.81 -3.01
N GLN A 133 -9.02 -13.72 -4.35
CA GLN A 133 -9.15 -14.88 -5.22
C GLN A 133 -7.86 -15.66 -5.41
N ARG A 134 -6.72 -14.99 -5.30
CA ARG A 134 -5.43 -15.55 -5.72
C ARG A 134 -4.43 -15.73 -4.59
N ALA A 135 -4.61 -15.07 -3.44
CA ALA A 135 -3.71 -15.24 -2.31
C ALA A 135 -3.92 -16.59 -1.64
N ALA A 136 -2.83 -17.20 -1.19
CA ALA A 136 -2.87 -18.43 -0.41
C ALA A 136 -3.75 -18.27 0.85
N PRO A 137 -4.42 -19.31 1.32
CA PRO A 137 -5.11 -19.27 2.61
C PRO A 137 -4.17 -18.81 3.73
N THR A 138 -4.68 -18.00 4.64
CA THR A 138 -3.89 -17.40 5.75
C THR A 138 -2.87 -16.34 5.34
N SER A 139 -2.86 -15.89 4.08
CA SER A 139 -2.20 -14.63 3.71
C SER A 139 -2.88 -13.44 4.40
N VAL A 140 -2.12 -12.38 4.61
CA VAL A 140 -2.57 -11.20 5.33
C VAL A 140 -2.52 -9.98 4.41
N LEU A 141 -3.58 -9.18 4.37
CA LEU A 141 -3.57 -7.86 3.77
C LEU A 141 -3.62 -6.80 4.87
N ILE A 142 -2.65 -5.89 4.87
CA ILE A 142 -2.64 -4.66 5.67
C ILE A 142 -2.93 -3.52 4.70
N ALA A 143 -3.98 -2.75 4.97
CA ALA A 143 -4.35 -1.63 4.14
C ALA A 143 -4.86 -0.45 4.98
N ASP A 144 -4.65 0.77 4.50
CA ASP A 144 -5.34 1.94 5.00
C ASP A 144 -6.50 2.33 4.09
N LEU A 145 -7.58 2.78 4.71
CA LEU A 145 -8.75 3.30 4.04
C LEU A 145 -9.05 4.68 4.63
N TYR A 146 -9.39 5.61 3.78
CA TYR A 146 -9.49 7.02 4.16
C TYR A 146 -10.93 7.47 4.34
N ALA A 147 -11.16 8.25 5.39
CA ALA A 147 -12.43 8.91 5.61
C ALA A 147 -12.63 10.07 4.63
N ASP A 148 -13.85 10.24 4.12
CA ASP A 148 -14.23 11.29 3.19
C ASP A 148 -13.85 12.70 3.68
N ARG A 149 -14.02 12.97 5.00
CA ARG A 149 -13.61 14.24 5.62
C ARG A 149 -12.11 14.52 5.51
N LEU A 150 -11.27 13.47 5.65
CA LEU A 150 -9.83 13.62 5.52
C LEU A 150 -9.46 13.91 4.06
N ILE A 151 -10.06 13.19 3.11
CA ILE A 151 -9.84 13.40 1.68
C ILE A 151 -10.24 14.82 1.26
N GLN A 152 -11.38 15.32 1.73
CA GLN A 152 -11.82 16.70 1.48
C GLN A 152 -10.84 17.74 2.07
N THR A 153 -10.26 17.45 3.23
CA THR A 153 -9.27 18.35 3.87
C THR A 153 -7.95 18.34 3.10
N LEU A 154 -7.47 17.15 2.73
CA LEU A 154 -6.26 16.98 1.92
C LEU A 154 -6.38 17.68 0.56
N GLY A 155 -7.51 17.52 -0.12
CA GLY A 155 -7.76 18.12 -1.43
C GLY A 155 -7.85 19.66 -1.41
N LYS A 156 -8.16 20.27 -0.28
CA LYS A 156 -8.22 21.74 -0.12
C LYS A 156 -6.87 22.37 0.21
N ALA A 157 -5.91 21.59 0.71
CA ALA A 157 -4.61 22.12 1.08
C ALA A 157 -3.79 22.45 -0.18
N HIS A 158 -3.41 23.72 -0.34
CA HIS A 158 -2.70 24.23 -1.54
C HIS A 158 -1.40 23.47 -1.85
N ALA A 159 -0.67 23.05 -0.80
CA ALA A 159 0.55 22.25 -0.96
C ALA A 159 0.24 20.88 -1.60
N ASN A 160 -0.85 20.24 -1.18
CA ASN A 160 -1.26 18.94 -1.73
C ASN A 160 -1.77 19.08 -3.16
N GLN A 161 -2.50 20.16 -3.50
CA GLN A 161 -2.96 20.41 -4.87
C GLN A 161 -1.78 20.46 -5.85
N LYS A 162 -0.70 21.17 -5.47
CA LYS A 162 0.51 21.19 -6.30
C LYS A 162 1.14 19.80 -6.50
N VAL A 163 1.19 19.00 -5.45
CA VAL A 163 1.74 17.63 -5.55
C VAL A 163 0.87 16.80 -6.48
N LEU A 164 -0.46 16.81 -6.31
CA LEU A 164 -1.39 16.07 -7.15
C LEU A 164 -1.28 16.48 -8.63
N GLU A 165 -1.15 17.80 -8.90
CA GLU A 165 -0.92 18.31 -10.26
C GLU A 165 0.40 17.82 -10.86
N MET A 166 1.49 17.81 -10.06
CA MET A 166 2.81 17.36 -10.51
C MET A 166 2.86 15.85 -10.77
N THR A 167 2.13 15.05 -9.99
CA THR A 167 2.06 13.60 -10.13
C THR A 167 0.96 13.14 -11.08
N ASN A 168 0.10 14.06 -11.54
CA ASN A 168 -1.12 13.78 -12.31
C ASN A 168 -2.05 12.78 -11.58
N GLU A 169 -2.11 12.89 -10.26
CA GLU A 169 -2.96 12.08 -9.39
C GLU A 169 -4.19 12.87 -8.92
N THR A 170 -5.26 12.15 -8.62
CA THR A 170 -6.48 12.70 -8.03
C THR A 170 -6.81 11.96 -6.74
N LEU A 171 -7.42 12.66 -5.78
CA LEU A 171 -8.00 12.01 -4.60
C LEU A 171 -9.42 11.58 -4.94
N ASP A 172 -9.67 10.28 -4.99
CA ASP A 172 -10.94 9.73 -5.48
C ASP A 172 -11.62 8.85 -4.42
N PHE A 173 -11.01 7.74 -4.00
CA PHE A 173 -11.64 6.81 -3.08
C PHE A 173 -11.63 7.28 -1.64
N SER A 174 -12.80 7.18 -1.00
CA SER A 174 -12.95 7.36 0.45
C SER A 174 -14.19 6.65 0.98
N LEU A 175 -14.21 6.39 2.28
CA LEU A 175 -15.36 5.85 2.98
C LEU A 175 -16.08 6.95 3.75
N PRO A 176 -17.43 6.91 3.85
CA PRO A 176 -18.19 7.89 4.62
C PRO A 176 -17.80 7.88 6.10
N PHE A 177 -17.37 9.03 6.63
CA PHE A 177 -17.11 9.15 8.06
C PHE A 177 -18.37 9.53 8.83
N THR A 178 -18.92 8.57 9.56
CA THR A 178 -20.11 8.70 10.37
C THR A 178 -19.82 8.36 11.83
N ASN A 179 -20.76 8.65 12.74
CA ASN A 179 -20.65 8.22 14.14
C ASN A 179 -20.54 6.69 14.28
N ASN A 180 -20.96 5.95 13.26
CA ASN A 180 -20.87 4.49 13.20
C ASN A 180 -19.79 4.01 12.20
N TRP A 181 -18.63 4.64 12.20
CA TRP A 181 -17.53 4.34 11.26
C TRP A 181 -17.10 2.86 11.28
N ARG A 182 -17.18 2.19 12.46
CA ARG A 182 -16.86 0.76 12.56
C ARG A 182 -17.80 -0.09 11.71
N GLN A 183 -19.10 0.24 11.68
CA GLN A 183 -20.05 -0.48 10.84
C GLN A 183 -19.81 -0.21 9.35
N VAL A 184 -19.45 1.03 8.99
CA VAL A 184 -19.08 1.37 7.60
C VAL A 184 -17.90 0.52 7.15
N LEU A 185 -16.87 0.44 7.98
CA LEU A 185 -15.67 -0.38 7.68
C LEU A 185 -16.01 -1.88 7.63
N SER A 186 -16.78 -2.39 8.60
CA SER A 186 -17.20 -3.80 8.61
C SER A 186 -18.00 -4.14 7.35
N ASN A 187 -18.99 -3.32 7.00
CA ASN A 187 -19.79 -3.53 5.79
C ASN A 187 -18.92 -3.50 4.53
N PHE A 188 -17.94 -2.60 4.47
CA PHE A 188 -17.01 -2.53 3.34
C PHE A 188 -16.17 -3.80 3.23
N VAL A 189 -15.55 -4.24 4.32
CA VAL A 189 -14.75 -5.47 4.36
C VAL A 189 -15.61 -6.69 4.00
N GLU A 190 -16.78 -6.84 4.60
CA GLU A 190 -17.72 -7.93 4.34
C GLU A 190 -18.23 -7.95 2.89
N SER A 191 -18.52 -6.77 2.30
CA SER A 191 -18.96 -6.68 0.90
C SER A 191 -17.89 -7.16 -0.10
N HIS A 192 -16.62 -7.11 0.28
CA HIS A 192 -15.50 -7.64 -0.49
C HIS A 192 -15.10 -9.05 -0.02
N SER A 193 -15.86 -9.63 0.91
CA SER A 193 -15.62 -10.98 1.46
C SER A 193 -14.19 -11.18 2.02
N MET A 194 -13.61 -10.11 2.55
CA MET A 194 -12.26 -10.11 3.16
C MET A 194 -12.32 -10.56 4.62
#